data_ed99b789e339956e10c6ddabe53d677d
#
_entry.id   ed99b789e339956e10c6ddabe53d677d
#
_cell.length_a   1.000
_cell.length_b   1.000
_cell.length_c   1.000
_cell.angle_alpha   90.00
_cell.angle_beta   90.00
_cell.angle_gamma   90.00
#
_symmetry.space_group_name_H-M   'P 1'
#
loop_
_entity.id
_entity.type
_entity.pdbx_description
1 polymer ?
#
loop_
_entity_poly.entity_id
_entity_poly.type
_entity_poly.pdbx_seq_one_letter_code
_entity_poly.pdbx_strand_id
1 'polypeptide(L)'
;MADWKKEWSKFSQEAIENMKKYSDKTYDEREWMTYVYDVGNKYELGEVTYGGLSRIEVSPQKKAIQDKIQNGFTEKQRKWTIHGHPLKDGKIYTGRQYFSSTDICREFIKSRDGNEKVVQFLVYPHKQENSKSGKEVIHNRVRVLVFPNRDILTKAMKMSNPHVNAMSISVESGQNHQVKKPDGSMSLENKSKVNWFSFQEALGKLGYMGIVDIEGPKQGSVVYMSEGKRIASNLGGFALIGIIAMSLLKLNKGNKTDGMKAESVQVIDDLAHYMKY
;
A
#
# COMPACT_ATOMS: atom_id res chain seq x y z
N MET A 1 -14.07 17.30 0.26
CA MET A 1 -12.92 16.68 -0.44
C MET A 1 -12.33 15.66 0.50
N ALA A 2 -12.01 14.43 0.03
CA ALA A 2 -11.40 13.41 0.90
C ALA A 2 -10.06 13.92 1.46
N ASP A 3 -9.78 13.66 2.74
CA ASP A 3 -8.62 14.21 3.45
C ASP A 3 -7.28 13.90 2.77
N TRP A 4 -7.12 12.70 2.21
CA TRP A 4 -5.90 12.33 1.50
C TRP A 4 -5.66 13.16 0.23
N LYS A 5 -6.71 13.58 -0.49
CA LYS A 5 -6.59 14.46 -1.67
C LYS A 5 -6.09 15.84 -1.29
N LYS A 6 -6.56 16.35 -0.14
CA LYS A 6 -6.11 17.63 0.40
C LYS A 6 -4.63 17.58 0.76
N GLU A 7 -4.16 16.47 1.33
CA GLU A 7 -2.74 16.33 1.65
C GLU A 7 -1.89 16.15 0.38
N TRP A 8 -2.36 15.36 -0.59
CA TRP A 8 -1.66 15.20 -1.87
C TRP A 8 -1.55 16.53 -2.64
N SER A 9 -2.60 17.34 -2.70
CA SER A 9 -2.63 18.59 -3.46
C SER A 9 -1.64 19.65 -2.98
N LYS A 10 -1.01 19.45 -1.83
CA LYS A 10 0.03 20.36 -1.30
C LYS A 10 1.42 20.11 -1.91
N PHE A 11 1.68 18.94 -2.50
CA PHE A 11 2.98 18.70 -3.10
C PHE A 11 3.25 19.66 -4.27
N SER A 12 4.44 20.27 -4.25
CA SER A 12 4.92 21.05 -5.39
C SER A 12 5.22 20.12 -6.56
N GLN A 13 5.27 20.69 -7.77
CA GLN A 13 5.67 19.93 -8.95
C GLN A 13 7.10 19.40 -8.81
N GLU A 14 8.00 20.18 -8.22
CA GLU A 14 9.37 19.78 -7.95
C GLU A 14 9.44 18.57 -7.00
N ALA A 15 8.64 18.57 -5.94
CA ALA A 15 8.55 17.42 -5.03
C ALA A 15 8.09 16.15 -5.75
N ILE A 16 7.13 16.25 -6.67
CA ILE A 16 6.65 15.11 -7.48
C ILE A 16 7.76 14.60 -8.42
N GLU A 17 8.50 15.50 -9.08
CA GLU A 17 9.64 15.10 -9.91
C GLU A 17 10.77 14.45 -9.10
N ASN A 18 11.01 14.95 -7.88
CA ASN A 18 11.96 14.31 -6.96
C ASN A 18 11.51 12.90 -6.54
N MET A 19 10.20 12.67 -6.29
CA MET A 19 9.69 11.32 -6.02
C MET A 19 10.01 10.36 -7.16
N LYS A 20 9.84 10.78 -8.42
CA LYS A 20 10.18 9.97 -9.60
C LYS A 20 11.67 9.68 -9.62
N LYS A 21 12.51 10.72 -9.54
CA LYS A 21 13.97 10.59 -9.54
C LYS A 21 14.49 9.67 -8.44
N TYR A 22 13.89 9.73 -7.24
CA TYR A 22 14.26 8.83 -6.15
C TYR A 22 13.82 7.40 -6.44
N SER A 23 12.67 7.23 -7.08
CA SER A 23 12.11 5.92 -7.43
C SER A 23 12.86 5.24 -8.59
N ASP A 24 13.49 6.00 -9.49
CA ASP A 24 14.33 5.42 -10.56
C ASP A 24 15.44 4.54 -9.99
N LYS A 25 15.97 4.90 -8.81
CA LYS A 25 16.96 4.09 -8.10
C LYS A 25 16.37 2.90 -7.33
N THR A 26 15.06 2.79 -7.20
CA THR A 26 14.41 1.63 -6.58
C THR A 26 14.48 0.39 -7.47
N TYR A 27 14.74 0.56 -8.77
CA TYR A 27 15.08 -0.54 -9.66
C TYR A 27 16.35 -1.28 -9.23
N ASP A 28 17.22 -0.61 -8.45
CA ASP A 28 18.42 -1.19 -7.83
C ASP A 28 18.11 -1.93 -6.50
N GLU A 29 16.84 -2.27 -6.27
CA GLU A 29 16.39 -3.01 -5.10
C GLU A 29 16.63 -2.30 -3.75
N ARG A 30 16.64 -0.98 -3.73
CA ARG A 30 16.84 -0.19 -2.51
C ARG A 30 15.59 0.56 -2.10
N GLU A 31 15.21 0.43 -0.84
CA GLU A 31 14.26 1.34 -0.24
C GLU A 31 14.87 2.74 -0.12
N TRP A 32 14.04 3.75 -0.24
CA TRP A 32 14.43 5.13 0.02
C TRP A 32 13.43 5.81 0.94
N MET A 33 13.89 6.81 1.68
CA MET A 33 13.02 7.67 2.46
C MET A 33 13.51 9.11 2.48
N THR A 34 12.58 10.04 2.70
CA THR A 34 12.89 11.43 3.05
C THR A 34 11.80 12.00 3.93
N TYR A 35 12.03 13.20 4.46
CA TYR A 35 11.02 13.97 5.15
C TYR A 35 10.25 14.88 4.19
N VAL A 36 8.99 15.11 4.53
CA VAL A 36 8.10 16.07 3.88
C VAL A 36 8.07 17.32 4.74
N TYR A 37 8.43 18.45 4.16
CA TYR A 37 8.46 19.75 4.78
C TYR A 37 7.30 20.63 4.28
N ASP A 38 6.62 21.31 5.22
CA ASP A 38 5.58 22.30 4.89
C ASP A 38 6.24 23.68 4.75
N VAL A 39 6.35 24.13 3.51
CA VAL A 39 7.00 25.41 3.15
C VAL A 39 5.95 26.32 2.52
N GLY A 40 5.36 27.19 3.32
CA GLY A 40 4.37 28.17 2.84
C GLY A 40 3.12 27.52 2.22
N ASN A 41 2.59 26.48 2.88
CA ASN A 41 1.43 25.68 2.44
C ASN A 41 1.70 24.73 1.27
N LYS A 42 2.96 24.52 0.89
CA LYS A 42 3.38 23.50 -0.07
C LYS A 42 4.23 22.44 0.63
N TYR A 43 4.17 21.23 0.12
CA TYR A 43 5.04 20.13 0.55
C TYR A 43 6.25 20.04 -0.39
N GLU A 44 7.43 20.13 0.25
CA GLU A 44 8.71 19.92 -0.38
C GLU A 44 9.41 18.70 0.25
N LEU A 45 10.32 18.09 -0.50
CA LEU A 45 11.08 16.94 -0.02
C LEU A 45 12.48 17.34 0.44
N GLY A 46 12.89 16.78 1.57
CA GLY A 46 14.28 16.85 2.00
C GLY A 46 15.17 15.91 1.19
N GLU A 47 16.44 15.87 1.57
CA GLU A 47 17.40 14.95 0.96
C GLU A 47 16.99 13.49 1.12
N VAL A 48 17.19 12.70 0.06
CA VAL A 48 16.86 11.28 0.06
C VAL A 48 17.93 10.46 0.79
N THR A 49 17.49 9.47 1.54
CA THR A 49 18.36 8.44 2.12
C THR A 49 17.97 7.10 1.55
N TYR A 50 18.95 6.37 1.03
CA TYR A 50 18.78 5.03 0.50
C TYR A 50 19.19 3.98 1.55
N GLY A 51 18.38 2.97 1.71
CA GLY A 51 18.62 1.82 2.57
C GLY A 51 18.96 0.55 1.82
N GLY A 52 18.79 -0.59 2.48
CA GLY A 52 18.80 -1.92 1.86
C GLY A 52 17.43 -2.31 1.31
N LEU A 53 17.26 -3.59 1.00
CA LEU A 53 16.03 -4.17 0.45
C LEU A 53 14.77 -4.01 1.33
N SER A 54 14.94 -3.88 2.64
CA SER A 54 13.82 -3.90 3.59
C SER A 54 14.00 -2.99 4.79
N ARG A 55 15.06 -2.21 4.84
CA ARG A 55 15.33 -1.36 6.01
C ARG A 55 16.18 -0.15 5.64
N ILE A 56 15.73 1.00 6.14
CA ILE A 56 16.49 2.25 6.11
C ILE A 56 16.83 2.62 7.55
N GLU A 57 18.12 2.70 7.84
CA GLU A 57 18.60 3.19 9.13
C GLU A 57 18.96 4.68 8.99
N VAL A 58 18.11 5.53 9.53
CA VAL A 58 18.31 6.98 9.52
C VAL A 58 18.32 7.49 10.94
N SER A 59 19.38 8.22 11.33
CA SER A 59 19.32 9.04 12.51
C SER A 59 18.48 10.29 12.22
N PRO A 60 17.31 10.49 12.87
CA PRO A 60 16.46 11.65 12.63
C PRO A 60 17.19 12.99 12.81
N GLN A 61 18.09 13.06 13.78
CA GLN A 61 18.86 14.27 14.08
C GLN A 61 19.86 14.57 12.94
N LYS A 62 20.62 13.57 12.49
CA LYS A 62 21.56 13.75 11.36
C LYS A 62 20.84 14.17 10.10
N LYS A 63 19.70 13.54 9.82
CA LYS A 63 18.87 13.85 8.65
C LYS A 63 18.31 15.27 8.70
N ALA A 64 17.81 15.72 9.86
CA ALA A 64 17.33 17.09 10.04
C ALA A 64 18.43 18.15 9.85
N ILE A 65 19.65 17.86 10.33
CA ILE A 65 20.80 18.74 10.12
C ILE A 65 21.16 18.81 8.63
N GLN A 66 21.20 17.68 7.95
CA GLN A 66 21.47 17.60 6.51
C GLN A 66 20.45 18.38 5.69
N ASP A 67 19.15 18.20 5.94
CA ASP A 67 18.09 18.90 5.24
C ASP A 67 18.13 20.42 5.50
N LYS A 68 18.54 20.85 6.70
CA LYS A 68 18.76 22.27 7.00
C LYS A 68 19.94 22.86 6.20
N ILE A 69 21.05 22.14 6.13
CA ILE A 69 22.25 22.61 5.43
C ILE A 69 22.01 22.68 3.92
N GLN A 70 21.39 21.66 3.33
CA GLN A 70 21.25 21.53 1.87
C GLN A 70 20.06 22.30 1.32
N ASN A 71 18.94 22.33 2.05
CA ASN A 71 17.67 22.86 1.55
C ASN A 71 17.14 24.04 2.39
N GLY A 72 17.81 24.43 3.47
CA GLY A 72 17.34 25.48 4.37
C GLY A 72 16.10 25.11 5.22
N PHE A 73 15.69 23.86 5.22
CA PHE A 73 14.49 23.42 5.94
C PHE A 73 14.73 23.39 7.45
N THR A 74 13.71 23.78 8.19
CA THR A 74 13.74 23.79 9.66
C THR A 74 12.95 22.60 10.24
N GLU A 75 13.30 22.21 11.47
CA GLU A 75 12.58 21.15 12.20
C GLU A 75 11.08 21.46 12.36
N LYS A 76 10.71 22.74 12.51
CA LYS A 76 9.31 23.17 12.64
C LYS A 76 8.50 22.95 11.35
N GLN A 77 9.15 22.95 10.20
CA GLN A 77 8.52 22.70 8.89
C GLN A 77 8.36 21.22 8.62
N ARG A 78 9.12 20.35 9.30
CA ARG A 78 9.00 18.89 9.12
C ARG A 78 7.62 18.41 9.56
N LYS A 79 6.89 17.78 8.65
CA LYS A 79 5.53 17.30 8.89
C LYS A 79 5.44 15.78 8.89
N TRP A 80 5.85 15.15 7.78
CA TRP A 80 5.58 13.76 7.51
C TRP A 80 6.82 13.03 7.01
N THR A 81 6.66 11.74 6.78
CA THR A 81 7.64 10.91 6.08
C THR A 81 7.06 10.39 4.77
N ILE A 82 7.92 10.23 3.79
CA ILE A 82 7.65 9.53 2.54
C ILE A 82 8.76 8.51 2.31
N HIS A 83 8.39 7.33 1.86
CA HIS A 83 9.38 6.31 1.49
C HIS A 83 8.95 5.57 0.23
N GLY A 84 9.91 4.93 -0.42
CA GLY A 84 9.69 4.14 -1.63
C GLY A 84 10.03 2.67 -1.40
N HIS A 85 9.12 1.79 -1.81
CA HIS A 85 9.37 0.36 -1.85
C HIS A 85 9.97 -0.04 -3.20
N PRO A 86 11.09 -0.81 -3.20
CA PRO A 86 11.74 -1.24 -4.43
C PRO A 86 11.03 -2.43 -5.09
N LEU A 87 11.41 -2.70 -6.33
CA LEU A 87 11.27 -4.03 -6.90
C LEU A 87 12.08 -5.04 -6.06
N LYS A 88 11.72 -6.29 -6.15
CA LYS A 88 12.52 -7.39 -5.63
C LYS A 88 12.73 -8.41 -6.75
N ASP A 89 13.98 -8.75 -7.04
CA ASP A 89 14.35 -9.64 -8.16
C ASP A 89 13.70 -9.18 -9.49
N GLY A 90 13.66 -7.87 -9.73
CA GLY A 90 13.00 -7.26 -10.91
C GLY A 90 11.48 -7.43 -10.94
N LYS A 91 10.85 -7.92 -9.87
CA LYS A 91 9.41 -8.22 -9.81
C LYS A 91 8.67 -7.27 -8.86
N ILE A 92 7.39 -7.03 -9.19
CA ILE A 92 6.45 -6.30 -8.34
C ILE A 92 5.69 -7.31 -7.49
N TYR A 93 5.81 -7.16 -6.17
CA TYR A 93 5.05 -7.97 -5.21
C TYR A 93 3.88 -7.13 -4.66
N THR A 94 2.69 -7.71 -4.65
CA THR A 94 1.47 -7.03 -4.16
C THR A 94 1.63 -6.48 -2.74
N GLY A 95 2.27 -7.23 -1.84
CA GLY A 95 2.50 -6.78 -0.47
C GLY A 95 3.38 -5.54 -0.37
N ARG A 96 4.24 -5.26 -1.37
CA ARG A 96 5.08 -4.05 -1.41
C ARG A 96 4.34 -2.81 -1.93
N GLN A 97 3.13 -2.97 -2.42
CA GLN A 97 2.26 -1.85 -2.79
C GLN A 97 1.52 -1.25 -1.58
N TYR A 98 1.70 -1.83 -0.41
CA TYR A 98 1.10 -1.39 0.85
C TYR A 98 2.16 -1.04 1.87
N PHE A 99 1.79 -0.19 2.81
CA PHE A 99 2.61 0.05 3.99
C PHE A 99 2.76 -1.24 4.81
N SER A 100 3.96 -1.47 5.31
CA SER A 100 4.22 -2.59 6.20
C SER A 100 3.55 -2.40 7.57
N SER A 101 3.44 -3.48 8.35
CA SER A 101 2.95 -3.39 9.73
C SER A 101 3.78 -2.45 10.59
N THR A 102 5.08 -2.38 10.34
CA THR A 102 6.01 -1.49 11.05
C THR A 102 5.72 -0.02 10.75
N ASP A 103 5.49 0.30 9.46
CA ASP A 103 5.17 1.67 9.04
C ASP A 103 3.85 2.13 9.66
N ILE A 104 2.84 1.27 9.67
CA ILE A 104 1.50 1.64 10.10
C ILE A 104 1.38 1.67 11.61
N CYS A 105 1.90 0.66 12.31
CA CYS A 105 1.63 0.48 13.74
C CYS A 105 2.05 1.69 14.58
N ARG A 106 3.23 2.24 14.30
CA ARG A 106 3.73 3.42 15.03
C ARG A 106 2.86 4.65 14.78
N GLU A 107 2.52 4.91 13.54
CA GLU A 107 1.73 6.09 13.18
C GLU A 107 0.27 5.95 13.60
N PHE A 108 -0.26 4.73 13.58
CA PHE A 108 -1.56 4.41 14.18
C PHE A 108 -1.58 4.76 15.67
N ILE A 109 -0.58 4.31 16.45
CA ILE A 109 -0.51 4.57 17.89
C ILE A 109 -0.34 6.05 18.17
N LYS A 110 0.56 6.73 17.43
CA LYS A 110 0.76 8.18 17.54
C LYS A 110 -0.54 8.96 17.32
N SER A 111 -1.25 8.65 16.24
CA SER A 111 -2.52 9.31 15.93
C SER A 111 -3.61 8.95 16.93
N ARG A 112 -3.69 7.68 17.35
CA ARG A 112 -4.67 7.23 18.34
C ARG A 112 -4.49 7.89 19.72
N ASP A 113 -3.26 7.90 20.21
CA ASP A 113 -2.94 8.35 21.58
C ASP A 113 -2.83 9.86 21.67
N GLY A 114 -2.18 10.50 20.69
CA GLY A 114 -2.11 11.94 20.57
C GLY A 114 -3.40 12.58 20.06
N ASN A 115 -4.33 11.80 19.54
CA ASN A 115 -5.52 12.26 18.84
C ASN A 115 -5.21 13.29 17.75
N GLU A 116 -4.08 13.10 17.08
CA GLU A 116 -3.54 13.99 16.06
C GLU A 116 -3.62 13.36 14.68
N LYS A 117 -3.81 14.19 13.66
CA LYS A 117 -3.70 13.73 12.29
C LYS A 117 -2.26 13.39 11.96
N VAL A 118 -2.04 12.20 11.43
CA VAL A 118 -0.76 11.76 10.87
C VAL A 118 -0.97 11.35 9.41
N VAL A 119 0.02 11.65 8.56
CA VAL A 119 -0.04 11.29 7.13
C VAL A 119 1.24 10.56 6.75
N GLN A 120 1.08 9.50 5.97
CA GLN A 120 2.19 8.77 5.37
C GLN A 120 2.02 8.69 3.86
N PHE A 121 3.15 8.67 3.16
CA PHE A 121 3.22 8.53 1.72
C PHE A 121 4.14 7.35 1.38
N LEU A 122 3.64 6.47 0.51
CA LEU A 122 4.40 5.35 0.00
C LEU A 122 4.45 5.42 -1.51
N VAL A 123 5.66 5.51 -2.07
CA VAL A 123 5.89 5.38 -3.51
C VAL A 123 6.20 3.91 -3.82
N TYR A 124 5.55 3.38 -4.82
CA TYR A 124 5.74 1.97 -5.20
C TYR A 124 5.57 1.76 -6.69
N PRO A 125 6.32 0.80 -7.28
CA PRO A 125 6.18 0.44 -8.67
C PRO A 125 4.87 -0.31 -8.91
N HIS A 126 4.23 0.00 -10.04
CA HIS A 126 3.01 -0.66 -10.49
C HIS A 126 3.11 -1.01 -11.97
N LYS A 127 2.68 -2.22 -12.33
CA LYS A 127 2.59 -2.63 -13.73
C LYS A 127 1.29 -2.13 -14.34
N GLN A 128 1.41 -1.51 -15.49
CA GLN A 128 0.27 -1.13 -16.32
C GLN A 128 0.47 -1.68 -17.72
N GLU A 129 -0.52 -2.38 -18.24
CA GLU A 129 -0.53 -2.78 -19.62
C GLU A 129 -0.80 -1.55 -20.51
N ASN A 130 0.08 -1.30 -21.46
CA ASN A 130 -0.15 -0.28 -22.45
C ASN A 130 -1.17 -0.79 -23.47
N SER A 131 -2.38 -0.26 -23.43
CA SER A 131 -3.52 -0.66 -24.27
C SER A 131 -3.27 -0.57 -25.78
N LYS A 132 -2.25 0.20 -26.23
CA LYS A 132 -1.90 0.34 -27.64
C LYS A 132 -0.84 -0.63 -28.11
N SER A 133 0.06 -1.07 -27.24
CA SER A 133 1.22 -1.90 -27.61
C SER A 133 1.21 -3.29 -26.99
N GLY A 134 0.31 -3.57 -26.06
CA GLY A 134 0.31 -4.81 -25.26
C GLY A 134 1.55 -4.98 -24.38
N LYS A 135 2.46 -4.00 -24.36
CA LYS A 135 3.68 -4.05 -23.54
C LYS A 135 3.36 -3.61 -22.11
N GLU A 136 3.86 -4.36 -21.15
CA GLU A 136 3.83 -3.95 -19.74
C GLU A 136 4.80 -2.76 -19.54
N VAL A 137 4.30 -1.71 -18.91
CA VAL A 137 5.10 -0.55 -18.51
C VAL A 137 5.03 -0.46 -16.98
N ILE A 138 6.18 -0.23 -16.35
CA ILE A 138 6.23 -0.01 -14.90
C ILE A 138 6.08 1.50 -14.67
N HIS A 139 5.09 1.85 -13.86
CA HIS A 139 4.82 3.21 -13.42
C HIS A 139 4.97 3.30 -11.91
N ASN A 140 5.38 4.46 -11.40
CA ASN A 140 5.37 4.71 -9.98
C ASN A 140 4.04 5.31 -9.56
N ARG A 141 3.51 4.82 -8.45
CA ARG A 141 2.30 5.32 -7.79
C ARG A 141 2.59 5.73 -6.37
N VAL A 142 1.82 6.66 -5.88
CA VAL A 142 1.87 7.08 -4.47
C VAL A 142 0.60 6.67 -3.77
N ARG A 143 0.75 5.90 -2.71
CA ARG A 143 -0.33 5.64 -1.75
C ARG A 143 -0.24 6.70 -0.67
N VAL A 144 -1.33 7.44 -0.48
CA VAL A 144 -1.49 8.43 0.58
C VAL A 144 -2.37 7.83 1.65
N LEU A 145 -1.87 7.73 2.87
CA LEU A 145 -2.59 7.18 4.01
C LEU A 145 -2.69 8.24 5.11
N VAL A 146 -3.92 8.56 5.49
CA VAL A 146 -4.21 9.51 6.56
C VAL A 146 -4.74 8.77 7.78
N PHE A 147 -4.12 9.01 8.92
CA PHE A 147 -4.59 8.61 10.24
C PHE A 147 -5.24 9.85 10.88
N PRO A 148 -6.57 9.99 10.84
CA PRO A 148 -7.19 11.29 11.12
C PRO A 148 -7.30 11.60 12.62
N ASN A 149 -7.83 10.66 13.40
CA ASN A 149 -8.03 10.75 14.84
C ASN A 149 -8.44 9.38 15.41
N ARG A 150 -8.49 9.28 16.73
CA ARG A 150 -8.83 8.06 17.46
C ARG A 150 -10.15 7.41 17.03
N ASP A 151 -11.19 8.21 16.83
CA ASP A 151 -12.54 7.68 16.56
C ASP A 151 -12.60 7.00 15.20
N ILE A 152 -12.05 7.64 14.18
CA ILE A 152 -11.98 7.08 12.83
C ILE A 152 -11.07 5.86 12.79
N LEU A 153 -9.94 5.88 13.50
CA LEU A 153 -9.04 4.72 13.59
C LEU A 153 -9.72 3.53 14.26
N THR A 154 -10.46 3.78 15.34
CA THR A 154 -11.24 2.73 16.03
C THR A 154 -12.33 2.18 15.11
N LYS A 155 -13.02 3.04 14.36
CA LYS A 155 -14.03 2.61 13.37
C LYS A 155 -13.40 1.77 12.27
N ALA A 156 -12.28 2.21 11.68
CA ALA A 156 -11.56 1.45 10.64
C ALA A 156 -11.07 0.10 11.16
N MET A 157 -10.55 0.06 12.39
CA MET A 157 -10.12 -1.18 13.05
C MET A 157 -11.30 -2.14 13.23
N LYS A 158 -12.41 -1.68 13.74
CA LYS A 158 -13.62 -2.50 13.92
C LYS A 158 -14.16 -3.04 12.59
N MET A 159 -14.06 -2.26 11.51
CA MET A 159 -14.48 -2.69 10.17
C MET A 159 -13.59 -3.78 9.59
N SER A 160 -12.29 -3.74 9.86
CA SER A 160 -11.29 -4.61 9.24
C SER A 160 -10.88 -5.79 10.11
N ASN A 161 -10.88 -5.60 11.41
CA ASN A 161 -10.43 -6.56 12.43
C ASN A 161 -11.43 -6.58 13.59
N PRO A 162 -12.65 -7.12 13.42
CA PRO A 162 -13.76 -6.98 14.39
C PRO A 162 -13.47 -7.55 15.77
N HIS A 163 -12.51 -8.48 15.87
CA HIS A 163 -12.09 -9.10 17.14
C HIS A 163 -10.91 -8.41 17.82
N VAL A 164 -10.37 -7.34 17.20
CA VAL A 164 -9.22 -6.61 17.73
C VAL A 164 -9.68 -5.32 18.39
N ASN A 165 -9.26 -5.14 19.65
CA ASN A 165 -9.49 -3.87 20.33
C ASN A 165 -8.38 -2.87 19.92
N ALA A 166 -8.78 -1.81 19.23
CA ALA A 166 -7.86 -0.75 18.77
C ALA A 166 -7.05 -0.14 19.92
N MET A 167 -7.64 -0.03 21.12
CA MET A 167 -7.01 0.60 22.28
C MET A 167 -5.96 -0.30 22.96
N SER A 168 -6.00 -1.62 22.75
CA SER A 168 -5.02 -2.55 23.32
C SER A 168 -3.77 -2.76 22.48
N ILE A 169 -3.71 -2.17 21.27
CA ILE A 169 -2.55 -2.32 20.39
C ILE A 169 -1.40 -1.48 20.91
N SER A 170 -0.28 -2.12 21.20
CA SER A 170 1.02 -1.48 21.46
C SER A 170 1.95 -1.59 20.24
N VAL A 171 3.04 -0.83 20.24
CA VAL A 171 4.05 -0.94 19.18
C VAL A 171 4.55 -2.37 19.05
N GLU A 172 4.86 -2.99 20.17
CA GLU A 172 5.34 -4.38 20.19
C GLU A 172 4.28 -5.38 19.74
N SER A 173 3.04 -5.26 20.22
CA SER A 173 1.98 -6.21 19.89
C SER A 173 1.49 -6.08 18.44
N GLY A 174 1.55 -4.90 17.86
CA GLY A 174 1.03 -4.61 16.53
C GLY A 174 2.03 -4.82 15.40
N GLN A 175 3.33 -4.85 15.68
CA GLN A 175 4.35 -5.14 14.66
C GLN A 175 4.45 -6.64 14.39
N ASN A 176 4.79 -6.98 13.15
CA ASN A 176 5.05 -8.37 12.79
C ASN A 176 6.44 -8.81 13.28
N HIS A 177 6.48 -10.02 13.82
CA HIS A 177 7.70 -10.71 14.25
C HIS A 177 7.85 -12.00 13.46
N GLN A 178 9.09 -12.41 13.25
CA GLN A 178 9.36 -13.73 12.67
C GLN A 178 9.06 -14.82 13.71
N VAL A 179 8.20 -15.74 13.35
CA VAL A 179 7.82 -16.89 14.17
C VAL A 179 8.16 -18.17 13.40
N LYS A 180 8.86 -19.08 14.05
CA LYS A 180 9.16 -20.41 13.49
C LYS A 180 7.96 -21.32 13.68
N LYS A 181 7.40 -21.82 12.59
CA LYS A 181 6.29 -22.78 12.61
C LYS A 181 6.77 -24.19 12.99
N PRO A 182 5.85 -25.10 13.39
CA PRO A 182 6.21 -26.48 13.71
C PRO A 182 6.89 -27.24 12.58
N ASP A 183 6.58 -26.89 11.32
CA ASP A 183 7.21 -27.45 10.11
C ASP A 183 8.61 -26.87 9.81
N GLY A 184 9.12 -25.99 10.67
CA GLY A 184 10.43 -25.34 10.53
C GLY A 184 10.42 -24.09 9.64
N SER A 185 9.33 -23.78 8.95
CA SER A 185 9.20 -22.58 8.13
C SER A 185 9.08 -21.32 9.02
N MET A 186 9.40 -20.15 8.42
CA MET A 186 9.24 -18.86 9.10
C MET A 186 7.98 -18.16 8.61
N SER A 187 7.20 -17.61 9.53
CA SER A 187 6.07 -16.73 9.22
C SER A 187 6.23 -15.36 9.88
N LEU A 188 5.52 -14.36 9.34
CA LEU A 188 5.40 -13.04 9.97
C LEU A 188 4.06 -12.98 10.69
N GLU A 189 4.10 -12.82 12.00
CA GLU A 189 2.91 -12.74 12.84
C GLU A 189 3.02 -11.57 13.82
N ASN A 190 1.89 -10.97 14.20
CA ASN A 190 1.84 -9.99 15.27
C ASN A 190 0.96 -10.49 16.41
N LYS A 191 1.32 -10.11 17.64
CA LYS A 191 0.61 -10.54 18.87
C LYS A 191 -0.83 -10.05 18.91
N SER A 192 -1.11 -8.90 18.32
CA SER A 192 -2.46 -8.32 18.25
C SER A 192 -3.34 -8.95 17.18
N LYS A 193 -2.78 -9.79 16.30
CA LYS A 193 -3.47 -10.40 15.15
C LYS A 193 -4.14 -9.39 14.23
N VAL A 194 -3.60 -8.18 14.13
CA VAL A 194 -4.11 -7.14 13.24
C VAL A 194 -3.73 -7.46 11.81
N ASN A 195 -4.72 -7.53 10.94
CA ASN A 195 -4.51 -7.49 9.50
C ASN A 195 -4.40 -6.03 9.06
N TRP A 196 -3.18 -5.51 8.98
CA TRP A 196 -2.90 -4.12 8.60
C TRP A 196 -3.25 -3.81 7.15
N PHE A 197 -3.26 -4.80 6.29
CA PHE A 197 -3.73 -4.66 4.92
C PHE A 197 -5.22 -4.31 4.90
N SER A 198 -6.05 -5.12 5.54
CA SER A 198 -7.49 -4.86 5.68
C SER A 198 -7.78 -3.54 6.38
N PHE A 199 -6.94 -3.13 7.33
CA PHE A 199 -7.05 -1.84 8.00
C PHE A 199 -6.83 -0.67 7.02
N GLN A 200 -5.79 -0.72 6.16
CA GLN A 200 -5.57 0.29 5.13
C GLN A 200 -6.78 0.40 4.20
N GLU A 201 -7.32 -0.75 3.75
CA GLU A 201 -8.51 -0.79 2.91
C GLU A 201 -9.75 -0.18 3.61
N ALA A 202 -9.91 -0.43 4.91
CA ALA A 202 -10.99 0.18 5.69
C ALA A 202 -10.85 1.70 5.75
N LEU A 203 -9.64 2.23 5.95
CA LEU A 203 -9.37 3.67 5.84
C LEU A 203 -9.67 4.20 4.45
N GLY A 204 -9.37 3.44 3.40
CA GLY A 204 -9.73 3.78 2.02
C GLY A 204 -11.24 3.93 1.82
N LYS A 205 -12.03 2.98 2.33
CA LYS A 205 -13.50 3.02 2.30
C LYS A 205 -14.08 4.23 3.04
N LEU A 206 -13.38 4.69 4.07
CA LEU A 206 -13.75 5.88 4.85
C LEU A 206 -13.23 7.19 4.22
N GLY A 207 -12.50 7.15 3.10
CA GLY A 207 -11.98 8.33 2.41
C GLY A 207 -10.63 8.85 2.93
N TYR A 208 -9.91 8.05 3.71
CA TYR A 208 -8.62 8.41 4.33
C TYR A 208 -7.41 7.75 3.65
N MET A 209 -7.60 6.99 2.60
CA MET A 209 -6.54 6.46 1.76
C MET A 209 -6.86 6.68 0.29
N GLY A 210 -5.84 6.97 -0.50
CA GLY A 210 -5.96 7.05 -1.94
C GLY A 210 -4.67 6.74 -2.66
N ILE A 211 -4.75 6.58 -3.96
CA ILE A 211 -3.64 6.26 -4.85
C ILE A 211 -3.59 7.27 -5.97
N VAL A 212 -2.38 7.75 -6.25
CA VAL A 212 -2.09 8.73 -7.30
C VAL A 212 -1.04 8.15 -8.24
N ASP A 213 -1.26 8.29 -9.53
CA ASP A 213 -0.26 7.98 -10.56
C ASP A 213 0.61 9.22 -10.80
N ILE A 214 1.92 9.09 -10.59
CA ILE A 214 2.85 10.21 -10.75
C ILE A 214 3.59 10.21 -12.10
N GLU A 215 3.48 9.15 -12.88
CA GLU A 215 4.17 8.99 -14.17
C GLU A 215 3.24 8.88 -15.38
N GLY A 216 1.94 8.79 -15.16
CA GLY A 216 0.96 8.69 -16.23
C GLY A 216 0.83 9.98 -17.05
N PRO A 217 0.14 9.92 -18.19
CA PRO A 217 -0.07 11.09 -19.08
C PRO A 217 -0.80 12.26 -18.38
N LYS A 218 -1.36 12.01 -17.19
CA LYS A 218 -1.91 13.02 -16.30
C LYS A 218 -1.25 12.86 -14.94
N GLN A 219 -0.07 13.43 -14.79
CA GLN A 219 0.64 13.48 -13.51
C GLN A 219 -0.29 13.94 -12.37
N GLY A 220 -0.25 13.22 -11.25
CA GLY A 220 -1.10 13.53 -10.11
C GLY A 220 -2.58 13.17 -10.32
N SER A 221 -2.93 12.50 -11.41
CA SER A 221 -4.29 12.00 -11.58
C SER A 221 -4.62 10.92 -10.56
N VAL A 222 -5.76 11.08 -9.91
CA VAL A 222 -6.30 10.08 -8.98
C VAL A 222 -6.66 8.83 -9.77
N VAL A 223 -5.96 7.74 -9.52
CA VAL A 223 -6.20 6.48 -10.22
C VAL A 223 -7.32 5.69 -9.55
N TYR A 224 -7.35 5.69 -8.21
CA TYR A 224 -8.38 4.96 -7.45
C TYR A 224 -8.73 5.67 -6.13
N MET A 225 -10.00 5.55 -5.71
CA MET A 225 -10.41 5.96 -4.36
C MET A 225 -10.07 4.88 -3.31
N SER A 226 -10.04 3.61 -3.72
CA SER A 226 -9.49 2.47 -2.96
C SER A 226 -9.31 1.29 -3.92
N GLU A 227 -8.30 0.44 -3.70
CA GLU A 227 -8.16 -0.81 -4.45
C GLU A 227 -9.27 -1.82 -4.08
N GLY A 228 -9.90 -1.69 -2.92
CA GLY A 228 -11.03 -2.51 -2.51
C GLY A 228 -12.22 -2.48 -3.49
N LYS A 229 -12.44 -1.36 -4.18
CA LYS A 229 -13.44 -1.31 -5.26
C LYS A 229 -13.02 -2.11 -6.49
N ARG A 230 -11.73 -2.22 -6.77
CA ARG A 230 -11.21 -2.98 -7.90
C ARG A 230 -11.26 -4.48 -7.65
N ILE A 231 -10.97 -4.92 -6.43
CA ILE A 231 -11.13 -6.32 -6.02
C ILE A 231 -12.61 -6.69 -6.06
N ALA A 232 -13.51 -5.83 -5.60
CA ALA A 232 -14.95 -6.06 -5.67
C ALA A 232 -15.47 -6.07 -7.13
N SER A 233 -14.95 -5.21 -8.02
CA SER A 233 -15.33 -5.24 -9.45
C SER A 233 -14.76 -6.46 -10.17
N ASN A 234 -13.57 -6.91 -9.82
CA ASN A 234 -12.99 -8.14 -10.34
C ASN A 234 -13.69 -9.38 -9.75
N LEU A 235 -14.05 -9.38 -8.46
CA LEU A 235 -14.88 -10.42 -7.86
C LEU A 235 -16.29 -10.46 -8.46
N GLY A 236 -16.87 -9.32 -8.84
CA GLY A 236 -18.12 -9.25 -9.60
C GLY A 236 -17.97 -9.88 -10.99
N GLY A 237 -16.84 -9.66 -11.67
CA GLY A 237 -16.48 -10.33 -12.92
C GLY A 237 -16.29 -11.83 -12.74
N PHE A 238 -15.63 -12.26 -11.69
CA PHE A 238 -15.46 -13.70 -11.37
C PHE A 238 -16.76 -14.36 -10.93
N ALA A 239 -17.65 -13.66 -10.22
CA ALA A 239 -18.99 -14.16 -9.91
C ALA A 239 -19.81 -14.36 -11.18
N LEU A 240 -19.70 -13.46 -12.16
CA LEU A 240 -20.35 -13.60 -13.47
C LEU A 240 -19.78 -14.79 -14.27
N ILE A 241 -18.46 -14.97 -14.26
CA ILE A 241 -17.78 -16.11 -14.87
C ILE A 241 -18.18 -17.42 -14.16
N GLY A 242 -18.25 -17.41 -12.83
CA GLY A 242 -18.72 -18.54 -12.03
C GLY A 242 -20.18 -18.92 -12.32
N ILE A 243 -21.06 -17.94 -12.51
CA ILE A 243 -22.47 -18.17 -12.88
C ILE A 243 -22.56 -18.71 -14.32
N ILE A 244 -21.77 -18.17 -15.26
CA ILE A 244 -21.70 -18.68 -16.64
C ILE A 244 -21.13 -20.09 -16.66
N ALA A 245 -20.07 -20.38 -15.90
CA ALA A 245 -19.50 -21.73 -15.81
C ALA A 245 -20.50 -22.75 -15.20
N MET A 246 -21.23 -22.36 -14.14
CA MET A 246 -22.27 -23.20 -13.54
C MET A 246 -23.50 -23.38 -14.46
N SER A 247 -23.83 -22.36 -15.25
CA SER A 247 -24.90 -22.46 -16.24
C SER A 247 -24.51 -23.39 -17.40
N LEU A 248 -23.26 -23.32 -17.86
CA LEU A 248 -22.72 -24.23 -18.87
C LEU A 248 -22.59 -25.67 -18.34
N LEU A 249 -22.24 -25.87 -17.08
CA LEU A 249 -22.20 -27.17 -16.41
C LEU A 249 -23.62 -27.77 -16.25
N LYS A 250 -24.65 -26.95 -16.03
CA LYS A 250 -26.05 -27.39 -16.00
C LYS A 250 -26.58 -27.76 -17.38
N LEU A 251 -26.18 -27.03 -18.41
CA LEU A 251 -26.56 -27.35 -19.82
C LEU A 251 -25.87 -28.62 -20.33
N ASN A 252 -24.65 -28.93 -19.86
CA ASN A 252 -23.88 -30.09 -20.30
C ASN A 252 -24.23 -31.38 -19.55
N LYS A 253 -25.09 -31.35 -18.52
CA LYS A 253 -25.64 -32.57 -17.89
C LYS A 253 -26.65 -33.30 -18.76
N GLY A 254 -27.01 -32.70 -19.90
CA GLY A 254 -27.94 -33.33 -20.88
C GLY A 254 -27.27 -34.02 -22.07
N ASN A 255 -25.99 -33.82 -22.34
CA ASN A 255 -25.29 -34.43 -23.48
C ASN A 255 -23.97 -35.07 -23.05
N LYS A 256 -23.91 -36.40 -23.16
CA LYS A 256 -22.69 -37.20 -22.99
C LYS A 256 -21.70 -36.90 -24.12
N THR A 257 -20.54 -36.29 -23.81
CA THR A 257 -19.31 -36.41 -24.60
C THR A 257 -18.09 -36.43 -23.70
N ASP A 258 -17.34 -37.52 -23.78
CA ASP A 258 -16.21 -37.92 -22.92
C ASP A 258 -14.87 -37.28 -23.32
N GLY A 259 -14.76 -35.97 -23.45
CA GLY A 259 -13.49 -35.38 -23.89
C GLY A 259 -13.03 -34.11 -23.17
N MET A 260 -13.86 -33.51 -22.32
CA MET A 260 -13.56 -32.16 -21.75
C MET A 260 -13.32 -32.14 -20.24
N LYS A 261 -13.05 -33.27 -19.59
CA LYS A 261 -13.00 -33.35 -18.13
C LYS A 261 -11.65 -32.96 -17.49
N ALA A 262 -10.55 -33.00 -18.22
CA ALA A 262 -9.22 -32.81 -17.60
C ALA A 262 -8.86 -31.33 -17.40
N GLU A 263 -9.10 -30.46 -18.36
CA GLU A 263 -8.70 -29.05 -18.27
C GLU A 263 -9.60 -28.20 -17.36
N SER A 264 -10.89 -28.53 -17.29
CA SER A 264 -11.83 -27.77 -16.42
C SER A 264 -11.65 -28.05 -14.92
N VAL A 265 -11.17 -29.24 -14.56
CA VAL A 265 -10.86 -29.60 -13.15
C VAL A 265 -9.59 -28.92 -12.69
N GLN A 266 -8.56 -28.84 -13.54
CA GLN A 266 -7.31 -28.16 -13.23
C GLN A 266 -7.52 -26.67 -12.94
N VAL A 267 -8.34 -25.97 -13.72
CA VAL A 267 -8.66 -24.54 -13.52
C VAL A 267 -9.42 -24.30 -12.21
N ILE A 268 -10.26 -25.26 -11.78
CA ILE A 268 -11.01 -25.15 -10.52
C ILE A 268 -10.12 -25.40 -9.32
N ASP A 269 -9.17 -26.32 -9.40
CA ASP A 269 -8.20 -26.60 -8.33
C ASP A 269 -7.18 -25.47 -8.17
N ASP A 270 -6.72 -24.88 -9.27
CA ASP A 270 -5.85 -23.69 -9.25
C ASP A 270 -6.57 -22.47 -8.65
N LEU A 271 -7.86 -22.26 -8.94
CA LEU A 271 -8.67 -21.21 -8.34
C LEU A 271 -8.95 -21.45 -6.85
N ALA A 272 -9.16 -22.69 -6.42
CA ALA A 272 -9.34 -23.04 -5.00
C ALA A 272 -8.05 -22.82 -4.19
N HIS A 273 -6.88 -23.00 -4.81
CA HIS A 273 -5.59 -22.72 -4.19
C HIS A 273 -5.37 -21.22 -4.00
N TYR A 274 -5.80 -20.39 -4.95
CA TYR A 274 -5.70 -18.91 -4.85
C TYR A 274 -6.68 -18.29 -3.84
N MET A 275 -7.77 -18.96 -3.50
CA MET A 275 -8.76 -18.45 -2.53
C MET A 275 -8.42 -18.80 -1.07
N LYS A 276 -7.38 -19.60 -0.80
CA LYS A 276 -6.92 -19.97 0.56
C LYS A 276 -5.85 -19.06 1.15
N TYR A 277 -5.39 -18.04 0.39
CA TYR A 277 -4.40 -17.07 0.80
C TYR A 277 -4.92 -15.65 0.49
#